data_a1b599fffb99681eff1e05ba43fbc40e
#
_entry.id   a1b599fffb99681eff1e05ba43fbc40e
#
_cell.length_a   1.000
_cell.length_b   1.000
_cell.length_c   1.000
_cell.angle_alpha   90.00
_cell.angle_beta   90.00
_cell.angle_gamma   90.00
#
_symmetry.space_group_name_H-M   'P 1'
#
loop_
_entity.id
_entity.type
_entity.pdbx_description
1 polymer ?
#
loop_
_entity_poly.entity_id
_entity_poly.type
_entity_poly.pdbx_seq_one_letter_code
_entity_poly.pdbx_strand_id
1 'polypeptide(L)' 'MSEHHEHHHIARASGTGATLDDAIFNAVAGLTDPTGHHPGLTFDAFEIVKISGTVDHPPGDHGKPGRIKVVLEATAHHQS' A
#
# COMPACT_ATOMS: atom_id res chain seq x y z
N MET A 1 -18.37 18.48 -25.74
CA MET A 1 -18.16 18.02 -24.42
C MET A 1 -16.70 18.04 -24.05
N SER A 2 -16.39 18.73 -23.04
CA SER A 2 -15.00 18.84 -22.67
C SER A 2 -14.67 17.74 -21.70
N GLU A 3 -13.61 17.10 -21.99
CA GLU A 3 -13.10 16.03 -21.18
C GLU A 3 -12.06 16.61 -20.29
N HIS A 4 -12.37 16.66 -19.05
CA HIS A 4 -11.33 17.01 -18.12
C HIS A 4 -10.57 15.76 -17.80
N HIS A 5 -9.53 15.61 -18.49
CA HIS A 5 -8.64 14.51 -18.18
C HIS A 5 -7.81 14.92 -17.01
N GLU A 6 -8.42 14.82 -15.87
CA GLU A 6 -7.61 14.92 -14.69
C GLU A 6 -6.79 13.68 -14.63
N HIS A 7 -5.51 13.88 -14.68
CA HIS A 7 -4.63 12.75 -14.71
C HIS A 7 -4.45 12.21 -13.30
N HIS A 8 -5.52 11.66 -12.79
CA HIS A 8 -5.48 10.97 -11.52
C HIS A 8 -5.15 9.53 -11.79
N HIS A 9 -4.07 9.09 -11.23
CA HIS A 9 -3.68 7.70 -11.34
C HIS A 9 -3.91 7.04 -10.01
N ILE A 10 -4.47 5.85 -10.06
CA ILE A 10 -4.63 5.06 -8.85
C ILE A 10 -3.60 3.96 -8.91
N ALA A 11 -2.71 3.97 -7.95
CA ALA A 11 -1.68 2.96 -7.83
C ALA A 11 -2.03 2.06 -6.66
N ARG A 12 -1.82 0.78 -6.83
CA ARG A 12 -2.08 -0.19 -5.78
C ARG A 12 -0.77 -0.81 -5.38
N ALA A 13 -0.58 -0.96 -4.09
CA ALA A 13 0.61 -1.57 -3.55
C ALA A 13 0.25 -2.42 -2.36
N SER A 14 1.10 -3.35 -2.05
CA SER A 14 0.92 -4.17 -0.87
C SER A 14 2.24 -4.27 -0.13
N GLY A 15 2.12 -4.50 1.17
CA GLY A 15 3.28 -4.67 2.01
C GLY A 15 2.96 -5.66 3.10
N THR A 16 4.00 -6.29 3.60
CA THR A 16 3.87 -7.23 4.71
C THR A 16 4.83 -6.82 5.80
N GLY A 17 4.51 -7.23 7.00
CA GLY A 17 5.37 -6.95 8.13
C GLY A 17 4.90 -7.70 9.35
N ALA A 18 5.70 -7.64 10.40
CA ALA A 18 5.35 -8.26 11.67
C ALA A 18 4.31 -7.45 12.42
N THR A 19 4.18 -6.16 12.12
CA THR A 19 3.20 -5.28 12.72
C THR A 19 2.44 -4.56 11.63
N LEU A 20 1.31 -3.98 11.99
CA LEU A 20 0.52 -3.21 11.03
C LEU A 20 1.32 -2.02 10.52
N ASP A 21 2.04 -1.33 11.40
CA ASP A 21 2.83 -0.18 10.99
C ASP A 21 3.89 -0.57 9.96
N ASP A 22 4.55 -1.68 10.19
CA ASP A 22 5.56 -2.15 9.25
C ASP A 22 4.94 -2.49 7.91
N ALA A 23 3.78 -3.14 7.94
CA ALA A 23 3.12 -3.52 6.71
C ALA A 23 2.70 -2.28 5.92
N ILE A 24 2.17 -1.26 6.60
CA ILE A 24 1.79 -0.02 5.94
C ILE A 24 3.03 0.67 5.37
N PHE A 25 4.09 0.75 6.14
CA PHE A 25 5.31 1.39 5.68
C PHE A 25 5.83 0.71 4.42
N ASN A 26 5.84 -0.61 4.44
CA ASN A 26 6.35 -1.36 3.29
C ASN A 26 5.45 -1.20 2.08
N ALA A 27 4.14 -1.11 2.29
CA ALA A 27 3.22 -0.89 1.19
C ALA A 27 3.42 0.49 0.57
N VAL A 28 3.57 1.51 1.40
CA VAL A 28 3.80 2.86 0.91
C VAL A 28 5.13 2.94 0.17
N ALA A 29 6.14 2.26 0.67
CA ALA A 29 7.43 2.23 0.00
C ALA A 29 7.32 1.62 -1.40
N GLY A 30 6.38 0.71 -1.59
CA GLY A 30 6.15 0.13 -2.90
C GLY A 30 5.52 1.11 -3.89
N LEU A 31 4.88 2.16 -3.40
CA LEU A 31 4.32 3.18 -4.28
C LEU A 31 5.39 4.05 -4.91
N THR A 32 6.48 4.24 -4.21
CA THR A 32 7.58 5.01 -4.76
C THR A 32 8.44 4.07 -5.56
N ASP A 33 8.08 3.93 -6.82
CA ASP A 33 8.73 2.96 -7.65
C ASP A 33 10.19 3.34 -7.85
N PRO A 34 11.11 2.52 -7.35
CA PRO A 34 12.52 2.82 -7.52
C PRO A 34 12.99 2.72 -8.95
N THR A 35 12.20 2.13 -9.84
CA THR A 35 12.59 2.06 -11.23
C THR A 35 12.42 3.38 -11.95
N GLY A 36 11.66 4.30 -11.38
CA GLY A 36 11.47 5.59 -12.00
C GLY A 36 10.61 5.56 -13.24
N HIS A 37 9.77 4.56 -13.35
CA HIS A 37 8.91 4.46 -14.53
C HIS A 37 7.95 5.64 -14.65
N HIS A 38 7.65 6.26 -13.53
CA HIS A 38 6.73 7.40 -13.53
C HIS A 38 7.35 8.56 -12.78
N PRO A 39 8.44 9.11 -13.31
CA PRO A 39 9.04 10.27 -12.65
C PRO A 39 8.07 11.43 -12.75
N GLY A 40 7.80 12.09 -11.71
CA GLY A 40 6.84 13.16 -11.68
C GLY A 40 5.52 12.80 -11.07
N LEU A 41 5.33 11.54 -10.71
CA LEU A 41 4.16 11.17 -9.94
C LEU A 41 4.40 11.51 -8.48
N THR A 42 3.40 12.12 -7.88
CA THR A 42 3.39 12.34 -6.43
C THR A 42 2.13 11.72 -5.88
N PHE A 43 2.25 11.17 -4.69
CA PHE A 43 1.13 10.52 -4.04
C PHE A 43 0.65 11.40 -2.91
N ASP A 44 -0.61 11.78 -2.96
CA ASP A 44 -1.17 12.72 -1.99
C ASP A 44 -1.80 12.00 -0.82
N ALA A 45 -2.43 10.87 -1.08
CA ALA A 45 -3.17 10.17 -0.06
C ALA A 45 -3.27 8.71 -0.43
N PHE A 46 -3.53 7.89 0.57
CA PHE A 46 -3.77 6.48 0.32
C PHE A 46 -4.95 6.02 1.14
N GLU A 47 -5.50 4.91 0.73
CA GLU A 47 -6.59 4.26 1.43
C GLU A 47 -6.25 2.80 1.56
N ILE A 48 -6.43 2.26 2.75
CA ILE A 48 -6.21 0.84 2.96
C ILE A 48 -7.48 0.11 2.53
N VAL A 49 -7.33 -0.78 1.55
CA VAL A 49 -8.49 -1.48 1.02
C VAL A 49 -8.59 -2.89 1.59
N LYS A 50 -7.52 -3.41 2.15
CA LYS A 50 -7.57 -4.75 2.72
C LYS A 50 -6.45 -4.93 3.73
N ILE A 51 -6.80 -5.53 4.85
CA ILE A 51 -5.84 -5.97 5.85
C ILE A 51 -6.09 -7.44 6.07
N SER A 52 -5.04 -8.22 5.98
CA SER A 52 -5.14 -9.66 6.23
C SER A 52 -3.86 -10.09 6.94
N GLY A 53 -3.86 -11.32 7.37
CA GLY A 53 -2.67 -11.80 8.05
C GLY A 53 -2.83 -13.27 8.37
N THR A 54 -1.81 -13.80 9.01
CA THR A 54 -1.80 -15.16 9.47
C THR A 54 -1.99 -15.20 10.98
N VAL A 55 -2.41 -16.33 11.46
CA VAL A 55 -2.51 -16.56 12.91
C VAL A 55 -1.56 -17.68 13.25
N ASP A 56 -0.65 -17.39 14.15
CA ASP A 56 0.31 -18.38 14.60
C ASP A 56 -0.21 -19.01 15.89
N HIS A 57 -0.04 -20.31 16.01
CA HIS A 57 -0.48 -21.05 17.17
C HIS A 57 0.72 -21.77 17.78
N PRO A 58 1.54 -21.06 18.55
CA PRO A 58 2.62 -21.73 19.25
C PRO A 58 2.06 -22.71 20.26
N PRO A 59 2.79 -23.78 20.56
CA PRO A 59 2.30 -24.78 21.51
C PRO A 59 2.00 -24.14 22.86
N GLY A 60 0.81 -24.47 23.39
CA GLY A 60 0.41 -23.97 24.68
C GLY A 60 -0.10 -22.54 24.70
N ASP A 61 -0.28 -21.96 23.54
CA ASP A 61 -0.68 -20.56 23.44
C ASP A 61 -1.98 -20.43 22.66
N HIS A 62 -2.69 -19.35 22.92
CA HIS A 62 -3.77 -18.94 22.04
C HIS A 62 -3.14 -18.44 20.75
N GLY A 63 -3.95 -18.32 19.71
CA GLY A 63 -3.46 -17.76 18.49
C GLY A 63 -2.94 -16.33 18.70
N LYS A 64 -1.92 -15.96 17.98
CA LYS A 64 -1.44 -14.60 17.95
C LYS A 64 -1.15 -14.18 16.54
N PRO A 65 -1.16 -12.85 16.28
CA PRO A 65 -0.92 -12.39 14.91
C PRO A 65 0.46 -12.80 14.44
N GLY A 66 0.48 -13.35 13.24
CA GLY A 66 1.73 -13.61 12.57
C GLY A 66 2.07 -12.46 11.65
N ARG A 67 2.22 -12.77 10.37
CA ARG A 67 2.56 -11.75 9.41
C ARG A 67 1.31 -11.01 8.96
N ILE A 68 1.41 -9.71 8.86
CA ILE A 68 0.29 -8.87 8.45
C ILE A 68 0.55 -8.38 7.04
N LYS A 69 -0.49 -8.41 6.22
CA LYS A 69 -0.42 -7.90 4.86
C LYS A 69 -1.43 -6.79 4.71
N VAL A 70 -0.97 -5.68 4.14
CA VAL A 70 -1.81 -4.53 3.87
C VAL A 70 -1.82 -4.30 2.36
N VAL A 71 -3.00 -4.10 1.81
CA VAL A 71 -3.16 -3.67 0.43
C VAL A 71 -3.76 -2.28 0.47
N LEU A 72 -3.12 -1.35 -0.23
CA LEU A 72 -3.62 0.00 -0.27
C LEU A 72 -3.68 0.53 -1.68
N GLU A 73 -4.47 1.56 -1.87
CA GLU A 73 -4.55 2.29 -3.11
C GLU A 73 -4.21 3.74 -2.83
N ALA A 74 -3.40 4.30 -3.66
CA ALA A 74 -2.99 5.68 -3.51
C ALA A 74 -3.40 6.48 -4.73
N THR A 75 -3.76 7.72 -4.48
CA THR A 75 -4.08 8.66 -5.54
C THR A 75 -2.83 9.44 -5.88
N ALA A 76 -2.48 9.41 -7.13
CA ALA A 76 -1.27 10.06 -7.61
C ALA A 76 -1.65 11.14 -8.61
N HIS A 77 -0.90 12.21 -8.59
CA HIS A 77 -1.03 13.27 -9.57
C HIS A 77 0.23 13.33 -10.39
N HIS A 78 0.04 13.47 -11.69
CA HIS A 78 1.16 13.63 -12.58
C HIS A 78 1.56 15.09 -12.59
N GLN A 79 2.78 15.34 -12.20
CA GLN A 79 3.30 16.70 -12.23
C GLN A 79 3.84 16.98 -13.60
N SER A 80 3.35 18.00 -14.19
CA SER A 80 3.84 18.41 -15.50
C SER A 80 4.89 19.50 -15.38
#